data_20e0516ee4b010f3d3b6198aab4c6ca2
#
_entry.id   20e0516ee4b010f3d3b6198aab4c6ca2
#
_cell.length_a   1.000
_cell.length_b   1.000
_cell.length_c   1.000
_cell.angle_alpha   90.00
_cell.angle_beta   90.00
_cell.angle_gamma   90.00
#
_symmetry.space_group_name_H-M   'P 1'
#
loop_
_entity.id
_entity.type
_entity.pdbx_description
1 polymer ?
#
loop_
_entity_poly.entity_id
_entity_poly.type
_entity_poly.pdbx_seq_one_letter_code
_entity_poly.pdbx_strand_id
1 'polypeptide(L)'
;MKEEIYILLGMVVIALLLIALIAVVFLKEQRSITYVHLKTGNKYFLIGESKMKIPGEGWVDSIIYSNNKGTFVREKTDFYNKFKKLSEWKKD
;
A
#
# COMPACT_ATOMS: atom_id res chain seq x y z
N MET A 1 -45.36 -7.19 -13.85
CA MET A 1 -44.28 -6.79 -14.79
C MET A 1 -43.55 -5.53 -14.36
N LYS A 2 -44.27 -4.42 -14.07
CA LYS A 2 -43.59 -3.19 -13.62
C LYS A 2 -42.85 -3.37 -12.28
N GLU A 3 -43.40 -4.14 -11.36
CA GLU A 3 -42.78 -4.41 -10.07
C GLU A 3 -41.45 -5.22 -10.18
N GLU A 4 -41.41 -6.16 -11.11
CA GLU A 4 -40.19 -6.95 -11.35
C GLU A 4 -39.05 -6.09 -11.88
N ILE A 5 -39.36 -5.12 -12.74
CA ILE A 5 -38.37 -4.20 -13.27
C ILE A 5 -37.77 -3.33 -12.15
N TYR A 6 -38.57 -2.83 -11.22
CA TYR A 6 -38.09 -2.03 -10.10
C TYR A 6 -37.21 -2.83 -9.15
N ILE A 7 -37.55 -4.07 -8.90
CA ILE A 7 -36.70 -4.97 -8.05
C ILE A 7 -35.36 -5.22 -8.69
N LEU A 8 -35.32 -5.48 -9.99
CA LEU A 8 -34.08 -5.70 -10.74
C LEU A 8 -33.20 -4.44 -10.72
N LEU A 9 -33.79 -3.26 -10.95
CA LEU A 9 -33.06 -1.99 -10.92
C LEU A 9 -32.48 -1.73 -9.53
N GLY A 10 -33.24 -2.01 -8.47
CA GLY A 10 -32.78 -1.87 -7.09
C GLY A 10 -31.57 -2.77 -6.79
N MET A 11 -31.62 -4.02 -7.25
CA MET A 11 -30.51 -4.97 -7.08
C MET A 11 -29.24 -4.52 -7.82
N VAL A 12 -29.38 -3.98 -9.02
CA VAL A 12 -28.23 -3.47 -9.79
C VAL A 12 -27.60 -2.27 -9.08
N VAL A 13 -28.41 -1.34 -8.57
CA VAL A 13 -27.91 -0.17 -7.82
C VAL A 13 -27.15 -0.59 -6.57
N ILE A 14 -27.69 -1.54 -5.80
CA ILE A 14 -27.02 -2.07 -4.59
C ILE A 14 -25.68 -2.72 -4.95
N ALA A 15 -25.64 -3.51 -6.02
CA ALA A 15 -24.42 -4.15 -6.47
C ALA A 15 -23.33 -3.13 -6.86
N LEU A 16 -23.72 -2.07 -7.56
CA LEU A 16 -22.82 -1.00 -7.96
C LEU A 16 -22.25 -0.25 -6.73
N LEU A 17 -23.09 0.02 -5.74
CA LEU A 17 -22.66 0.67 -4.50
C LEU A 17 -21.67 -0.21 -3.73
N LEU A 18 -21.90 -1.51 -3.67
CA LEU A 18 -20.97 -2.44 -3.01
C LEU A 18 -19.61 -2.51 -3.71
N ILE A 19 -19.62 -2.53 -5.04
CA ILE A 19 -18.38 -2.53 -5.83
C ILE A 19 -17.60 -1.23 -5.59
N ALA A 20 -18.27 -0.09 -5.55
CA ALA A 20 -17.62 1.20 -5.27
C ALA A 20 -17.00 1.23 -3.87
N LEU A 21 -17.68 0.69 -2.86
CA LEU A 21 -17.17 0.58 -1.50
C LEU A 21 -15.91 -0.28 -1.42
N ILE A 22 -15.93 -1.45 -2.06
CA ILE A 22 -14.77 -2.36 -2.13
C ILE A 22 -13.59 -1.67 -2.80
N ALA A 23 -13.83 -0.95 -3.89
CA ALA A 23 -12.77 -0.22 -4.60
C ALA A 23 -12.13 0.86 -3.73
N VAL A 24 -12.92 1.60 -2.95
CA VAL A 24 -12.41 2.64 -2.04
C VAL A 24 -11.53 2.03 -0.95
N VAL A 25 -11.98 0.93 -0.33
CA VAL A 25 -11.21 0.23 0.71
C VAL A 25 -9.91 -0.31 0.14
N PHE A 26 -9.96 -0.94 -1.03
CA PHE A 26 -8.78 -1.47 -1.71
C PHE A 26 -7.74 -0.38 -1.99
N LEU A 27 -8.17 0.77 -2.51
CA LEU A 27 -7.26 1.89 -2.78
C LEU A 27 -6.63 2.44 -1.51
N LYS A 28 -7.37 2.52 -0.41
CA LYS A 28 -6.84 2.97 0.88
C LYS A 28 -5.77 2.02 1.40
N GLU A 29 -5.99 0.70 1.31
CA GLU A 29 -5.02 -0.30 1.73
C GLU A 29 -3.74 -0.21 0.92
N GLN A 30 -3.83 -0.05 -0.39
CA GLN A 30 -2.65 0.13 -1.24
C GLN A 30 -1.85 1.36 -0.87
N ARG A 31 -2.51 2.47 -0.57
CA ARG A 31 -1.84 3.70 -0.13
C ARG A 31 -1.11 3.51 1.19
N SER A 32 -1.66 2.70 2.11
CA SER A 32 -1.04 2.47 3.42
C SER A 32 0.24 1.62 3.34
N ILE A 33 0.40 0.81 2.29
CA ILE A 33 1.58 -0.04 2.09
C ILE A 33 2.55 0.53 1.05
N THR A 34 2.19 1.61 0.37
CA THR A 34 3.06 2.26 -0.61
C THR A 34 3.89 3.35 0.06
N TYR A 35 5.20 3.29 -0.14
CA TYR A 35 6.14 4.26 0.41
C TYR A 35 6.88 4.96 -0.74
N VAL A 36 7.27 6.20 -0.50
CA VAL A 36 8.00 7.02 -1.46
C VAL A 36 9.40 7.28 -0.94
N HIS A 37 10.40 7.01 -1.75
CA HIS A 37 11.79 7.37 -1.44
C HIS A 37 11.94 8.88 -1.55
N LEU A 38 12.26 9.54 -0.44
CA LEU A 38 12.24 11.01 -0.37
C LEU A 38 13.23 11.67 -1.32
N LYS A 39 14.39 11.05 -1.53
CA LYS A 39 15.43 11.61 -2.40
C LYS A 39 15.08 11.52 -3.88
N THR A 40 14.46 10.44 -4.33
CA THR A 40 14.22 10.19 -5.75
C THR A 40 12.76 10.33 -6.16
N GLY A 41 11.82 10.26 -5.21
CA GLY A 41 10.39 10.24 -5.50
C GLY A 41 9.88 8.90 -6.02
N ASN A 42 10.72 7.88 -6.08
CA ASN A 42 10.32 6.54 -6.54
C ASN A 42 9.41 5.87 -5.52
N LYS A 43 8.43 5.14 -6.02
CA LYS A 43 7.44 4.44 -5.20
C LYS A 43 7.82 2.98 -5.02
N TYR A 44 7.60 2.48 -3.80
CA TYR A 44 7.89 1.11 -3.41
C TYR A 44 6.73 0.55 -2.59
N PHE A 45 6.56 -0.76 -2.61
CA PHE A 45 5.56 -1.45 -1.80
C PHE A 45 6.25 -2.09 -0.60
N LEU A 46 5.71 -1.84 0.59
CA LEU A 46 6.17 -2.52 1.79
C LEU A 46 5.63 -3.95 1.77
N ILE A 47 6.53 -4.93 1.83
CA ILE A 47 6.16 -6.34 1.85
C ILE A 47 6.03 -6.84 3.29
N GLY A 48 6.97 -6.47 4.16
CA GLY A 48 6.95 -6.91 5.55
C GLY A 48 8.21 -6.57 6.29
N GLU A 49 8.32 -7.13 7.48
CA GLU A 49 9.49 -6.96 8.35
C GLU A 49 10.26 -8.28 8.44
N SER A 50 11.56 -8.17 8.63
CA SER A 50 12.47 -9.29 8.83
C SER A 50 13.62 -8.85 9.70
N LYS A 51 14.60 -9.72 9.86
CA LYS A 51 15.84 -9.38 10.55
C LYS A 51 17.02 -9.65 9.64
N MET A 52 18.01 -8.77 9.67
CA MET A 52 19.25 -8.98 8.95
C MET A 52 20.44 -8.84 9.89
N LYS A 53 21.52 -9.53 9.58
CA LYS A 53 22.75 -9.50 10.37
C LYS A 53 23.70 -8.47 9.78
N ILE A 54 24.09 -7.51 10.61
CA ILE A 54 25.09 -6.51 10.25
C ILE A 54 26.38 -6.82 10.97
N PRO A 55 27.52 -6.97 10.27
CA PRO A 55 28.80 -7.22 10.90
C PRO A 55 29.12 -6.15 11.96
N GLY A 56 29.42 -6.59 13.19
CA GLY A 56 29.69 -5.71 14.31
C GLY A 56 28.49 -5.26 15.12
N GLU A 57 27.28 -5.32 14.56
CA GLU A 57 26.05 -4.89 15.23
C GLU A 57 25.10 -6.03 15.59
N GLY A 58 25.25 -7.20 14.95
CA GLY A 58 24.40 -8.35 15.16
C GLY A 58 23.12 -8.29 14.34
N TRP A 59 22.04 -8.83 14.90
CA TRP A 59 20.74 -8.86 14.21
C TRP A 59 19.97 -7.54 14.44
N VAL A 60 19.50 -6.96 13.35
CA VAL A 60 18.72 -5.72 13.38
C VAL A 60 17.39 -5.91 12.66
N ASP A 61 16.37 -5.18 13.10
CA ASP A 61 15.08 -5.19 12.44
C ASP A 61 15.19 -4.54 11.05
N SER A 62 14.55 -5.14 10.06
CA SER A 62 14.68 -4.75 8.67
C SER A 62 13.33 -4.70 7.99
N ILE A 63 13.21 -3.85 6.96
CA ILE A 63 12.03 -3.73 6.13
C ILE A 63 12.32 -4.36 4.78
N ILE A 64 11.41 -5.20 4.32
CA ILE A 64 11.42 -5.77 2.98
C ILE A 64 10.45 -4.96 2.13
N TYR A 65 10.95 -4.42 1.04
CA TYR A 65 10.14 -3.59 0.14
C TYR A 65 10.53 -3.89 -1.31
N SER A 66 9.64 -3.59 -2.23
CA SER A 66 9.86 -3.91 -3.64
C SER A 66 9.24 -2.87 -4.57
N ASN A 67 9.72 -2.87 -5.81
CA ASN A 67 9.11 -2.18 -6.92
C ASN A 67 9.18 -3.10 -8.16
N ASN A 68 8.85 -2.57 -9.33
CA ASN A 68 8.91 -3.33 -10.58
C ASN A 68 10.32 -3.76 -11.01
N LYS A 69 11.35 -3.25 -10.35
CA LYS A 69 12.75 -3.58 -10.66
C LYS A 69 13.34 -4.65 -9.76
N GLY A 70 12.75 -4.90 -8.59
CA GLY A 70 13.26 -5.91 -7.68
C GLY A 70 12.76 -5.77 -6.26
N THR A 71 13.30 -6.63 -5.39
CA THR A 71 13.01 -6.66 -3.97
C THR A 71 14.25 -6.23 -3.20
N PHE A 72 14.06 -5.40 -2.19
CA PHE A 72 15.14 -4.80 -1.42
C PHE A 72 14.91 -5.00 0.07
N VAL A 73 15.99 -4.98 0.83
CA VAL A 73 15.95 -5.04 2.29
C VAL A 73 16.77 -3.87 2.84
N ARG A 74 16.23 -3.20 3.85
CA ARG A 74 16.92 -2.06 4.49
C ARG A 74 16.64 -2.11 5.99
N GLU A 75 17.60 -1.66 6.79
CA GLU A 75 17.40 -1.51 8.22
C GLU A 75 16.19 -0.63 8.50
N LYS A 76 15.35 -1.04 9.49
CA LYS A 76 14.07 -0.42 9.77
C LYS A 76 14.19 1.09 10.04
N THR A 77 15.13 1.50 10.89
CA THR A 77 15.33 2.91 11.21
C THR A 77 15.74 3.71 9.98
N ASP A 78 16.66 3.18 9.18
CA ASP A 78 17.11 3.81 7.95
C ASP A 78 15.99 3.92 6.91
N PHE A 79 15.16 2.87 6.82
CA PHE A 79 14.01 2.87 5.92
C PHE A 79 13.05 4.02 6.25
N TYR A 80 12.63 4.13 7.51
CA TYR A 80 11.68 5.17 7.91
C TYR A 80 12.28 6.59 7.88
N ASN A 81 13.60 6.72 7.89
CA ASN A 81 14.26 8.00 7.70
C ASN A 81 14.28 8.43 6.23
N LYS A 82 14.32 7.49 5.31
CA LYS A 82 14.46 7.77 3.86
C LYS A 82 13.18 7.60 3.06
N PHE A 83 12.16 6.99 3.64
CA PHE A 83 10.88 6.72 2.97
C PHE A 83 9.73 7.28 3.77
N LYS A 84 8.69 7.71 3.08
CA LYS A 84 7.45 8.18 3.69
C LYS A 84 6.26 7.49 3.05
N LYS A 85 5.19 7.27 3.81
CA LYS A 85 3.95 6.73 3.25
C LYS A 85 3.44 7.64 2.16
N LEU A 86 2.94 7.06 1.07
CA LEU A 86 2.36 7.84 -0.02
C LEU A 86 1.25 8.77 0.45
N SER A 87 0.44 8.31 1.43
CA SER A 87 -0.63 9.12 2.01
C SER A 87 -0.13 10.35 2.78
N GLU A 88 1.11 10.31 3.27
CA GLU A 88 1.73 11.41 4.02
C GLU A 88 2.69 12.23 3.17
N TRP A 89 3.06 11.72 2.01
CA TRP A 89 3.97 12.38 1.11
C TRP A 89 3.22 13.45 0.31
N LYS A 90 3.73 14.68 0.38
CA LYS A 90 3.19 15.81 -0.39
C LYS A 90 4.21 16.21 -1.44
N LYS A 91 3.78 16.20 -2.67
CA LYS A 91 4.59 16.70 -3.78
C LYS A 91 4.42 18.21 -3.83
N ASP A 92 5.47 18.91 -3.53
CA ASP A 92 5.48 20.37 -3.65
C ASP A 92 5.74 20.81 -5.10
#